data_a3a0688fd11622959b6e547b4e9e338e
#
_entry.id   a3a0688fd11622959b6e547b4e9e338e
#
_cell.length_a   1.000
_cell.length_b   1.000
_cell.length_c   1.000
_cell.angle_alpha   90.00
_cell.angle_beta   90.00
_cell.angle_gamma   90.00
#
_symmetry.space_group_name_H-M   'P 1'
#
loop_
_entity.id
_entity.type
_entity.pdbx_description
1 polymer ?
#
loop_
_entity_poly.entity_id
_entity_poly.type
_entity_poly.pdbx_seq_one_letter_code
_entity_poly.pdbx_strand_id
1 'polypeptide(L)'
;MKQQPFSLDGLFEMSELTPQTQRHLRRVYSFLSSGIALAIFCFVLAQFFPSLSGIFILLGILSIVAEFALICMNRNSTFGRRVNFTSLYGYASSVGGVLGSTIAGMDTESRIANFRYCMSAFVSAIIIFVSFSAFSMLTSNRAGIYGLCIAASLILSIISFFFFGASTIIGVILGILYVIIDTQSIIYRSKNSTSDAVNDAKMLFVDLVKIFYKLYEENMKKDKEKKKKEQ
;
A
#
# COMPACT_ATOMS: atom_id res chain seq x y z
N MET A 1 -37.05 11.33 -10.07
CA MET A 1 -35.78 10.57 -10.11
C MET A 1 -36.14 9.10 -10.20
N LYS A 2 -35.93 8.45 -11.37
CA LYS A 2 -36.13 7.01 -11.52
C LYS A 2 -34.92 6.32 -10.90
N GLN A 3 -35.11 5.59 -9.82
CA GLN A 3 -34.11 4.67 -9.31
C GLN A 3 -33.92 3.56 -10.36
N GLN A 4 -32.75 3.52 -10.98
CA GLN A 4 -32.40 2.38 -11.82
C GLN A 4 -32.23 1.15 -10.92
N PRO A 5 -32.81 0.02 -11.30
CA PRO A 5 -32.62 -1.23 -10.56
C PRO A 5 -31.13 -1.59 -10.57
N PHE A 6 -30.65 -2.11 -9.44
CA PHE A 6 -29.30 -2.66 -9.31
C PHE A 6 -29.10 -3.76 -10.35
N SER A 7 -28.31 -3.49 -11.38
CA SER A 7 -27.93 -4.48 -12.39
C SER A 7 -26.46 -4.83 -12.19
N LEU A 8 -26.14 -6.13 -12.24
CA LEU A 8 -24.74 -6.60 -12.20
C LEU A 8 -23.92 -6.04 -13.39
N ASP A 9 -24.58 -5.76 -14.51
CA ASP A 9 -23.96 -5.11 -15.66
C ASP A 9 -23.45 -3.69 -15.33
N GLY A 10 -24.14 -2.96 -14.45
CA GLY A 10 -23.69 -1.66 -13.96
C GLY A 10 -22.43 -1.73 -13.07
N LEU A 11 -22.15 -2.87 -12.45
CA LEU A 11 -20.92 -3.08 -11.67
C LEU A 11 -19.68 -3.20 -12.55
N PHE A 12 -19.84 -3.70 -13.80
CA PHE A 12 -18.74 -3.90 -14.74
C PHE A 12 -18.64 -2.77 -15.78
N GLU A 13 -19.49 -1.77 -15.70
CA GLU A 13 -19.46 -0.63 -16.62
C GLU A 13 -18.30 0.30 -16.28
N MET A 14 -17.09 -0.10 -16.68
CA MET A 14 -15.91 0.79 -16.73
C MET A 14 -16.08 1.95 -17.74
N SER A 15 -17.24 2.06 -18.36
CA SER A 15 -17.59 3.05 -19.40
C SER A 15 -17.52 4.49 -18.93
N GLU A 16 -17.65 4.76 -17.63
CA GLU A 16 -17.51 6.11 -17.07
C GLU A 16 -16.05 6.59 -16.94
N LEU A 17 -15.07 5.68 -17.09
CA LEU A 17 -13.67 6.05 -17.10
C LEU A 17 -13.23 6.47 -18.50
N THR A 18 -12.84 7.74 -18.67
CA THR A 18 -12.32 8.20 -19.95
C THR A 18 -11.12 7.35 -20.39
N PRO A 19 -10.88 7.18 -21.71
CA PRO A 19 -9.72 6.43 -22.23
C PRO A 19 -8.37 6.97 -21.69
N GLN A 20 -8.31 8.26 -21.34
CA GLN A 20 -7.16 8.88 -20.73
C GLN A 20 -6.95 8.34 -19.31
N THR A 21 -7.99 8.29 -18.48
CA THR A 21 -7.95 7.76 -17.12
C THR A 21 -7.59 6.29 -17.11
N GLN A 22 -8.15 5.49 -18.02
CA GLN A 22 -7.81 4.06 -18.15
C GLN A 22 -6.32 3.86 -18.47
N ARG A 23 -5.77 4.63 -19.41
CA ARG A 23 -4.34 4.58 -19.75
C ARG A 23 -3.46 5.00 -18.58
N HIS A 24 -3.88 6.02 -17.83
CA HIS A 24 -3.16 6.46 -16.64
C HIS A 24 -3.16 5.38 -15.56
N LEU A 25 -4.32 4.81 -15.20
CA LEU A 25 -4.45 3.73 -14.24
C LEU A 25 -3.60 2.51 -14.62
N ARG A 26 -3.60 2.12 -15.90
CA ARG A 26 -2.75 1.02 -16.38
C ARG A 26 -1.27 1.28 -16.07
N ARG A 27 -0.77 2.51 -16.27
CA ARG A 27 0.61 2.90 -15.93
C ARG A 27 0.85 2.85 -14.42
N VAL A 28 -0.08 3.38 -13.63
CA VAL A 28 0.00 3.37 -12.16
C VAL A 28 0.13 1.94 -11.64
N TYR A 29 -0.77 1.03 -12.06
CA TYR A 29 -0.71 -0.36 -11.62
C TYR A 29 0.48 -1.13 -12.18
N SER A 30 1.00 -0.77 -13.35
CA SER A 30 2.26 -1.33 -13.86
C SER A 30 3.45 -0.95 -12.99
N PHE A 31 3.58 0.32 -12.56
CA PHE A 31 4.62 0.76 -11.64
C PHE A 31 4.44 0.14 -10.25
N LEU A 32 3.22 0.05 -9.75
CA LEU A 32 2.90 -0.59 -8.48
C LEU A 32 3.34 -2.08 -8.51
N SER A 33 2.94 -2.82 -9.55
CA SER A 33 3.31 -4.24 -9.68
C SER A 33 4.81 -4.45 -9.77
N SER A 34 5.54 -3.58 -10.48
CA SER A 34 6.99 -3.65 -10.55
C SER A 34 7.67 -3.32 -9.21
N GLY A 35 7.10 -2.37 -8.44
CA GLY A 35 7.55 -2.08 -7.07
C GLY A 35 7.34 -3.26 -6.12
N ILE A 36 6.17 -3.91 -6.20
CA ILE A 36 5.87 -5.13 -5.41
C ILE A 36 6.84 -6.26 -5.79
N ALA A 37 7.05 -6.49 -7.09
CA ALA A 37 7.98 -7.52 -7.55
C ALA A 37 9.41 -7.28 -7.04
N LEU A 38 9.86 -6.02 -7.04
CA LEU A 38 11.17 -5.65 -6.51
C LEU A 38 11.24 -5.86 -4.99
N ALA A 39 10.19 -5.51 -4.24
CA ALA A 39 10.14 -5.75 -2.79
C ALA A 39 10.24 -7.25 -2.48
N ILE A 40 9.51 -8.10 -3.21
CA ILE A 40 9.59 -9.56 -3.07
C ILE A 40 11.00 -10.06 -3.41
N PHE A 41 11.58 -9.58 -4.51
CA PHE A 41 12.94 -9.95 -4.91
C PHE A 41 13.96 -9.60 -3.82
N CYS A 42 13.92 -8.37 -3.30
CA CYS A 42 14.81 -7.94 -2.21
C CYS A 42 14.57 -8.72 -0.91
N PHE A 43 13.32 -9.08 -0.61
CA PHE A 43 12.98 -9.95 0.52
C PHE A 43 13.64 -11.32 0.40
N VAL A 44 13.53 -11.95 -0.77
CA VAL A 44 14.15 -13.27 -1.05
C VAL A 44 15.68 -13.15 -1.01
N LEU A 45 16.24 -12.12 -1.65
CA LEU A 45 17.69 -11.88 -1.66
C LEU A 45 18.24 -11.73 -0.24
N ALA A 46 17.54 -11.01 0.62
CA ALA A 46 17.95 -10.79 2.00
C ALA A 46 17.88 -12.06 2.86
N GLN A 47 17.08 -13.06 2.49
CA GLN A 47 17.08 -14.39 3.15
C GLN A 47 18.40 -15.14 2.93
N PHE A 48 19.03 -14.96 1.75
CA PHE A 48 20.30 -15.60 1.43
C PHE A 48 21.51 -14.76 1.87
N PHE A 49 21.37 -13.45 1.88
CA PHE A 49 22.42 -12.48 2.18
C PHE A 49 22.01 -11.47 3.25
N PRO A 50 21.85 -11.91 4.55
CA PRO A 50 21.42 -10.99 5.61
C PRO A 50 22.39 -9.82 5.85
N SER A 51 23.67 -9.97 5.48
CA SER A 51 24.69 -8.92 5.56
C SER A 51 24.36 -7.67 4.72
N LEU A 52 23.47 -7.77 3.73
CA LEU A 52 23.02 -6.65 2.92
C LEU A 52 22.01 -5.74 3.65
N SER A 53 21.63 -6.04 4.89
CA SER A 53 20.64 -5.27 5.68
C SER A 53 20.98 -3.78 5.73
N GLY A 54 22.25 -3.43 5.92
CA GLY A 54 22.71 -2.03 5.93
C GLY A 54 22.42 -1.30 4.63
N ILE A 55 22.57 -1.96 3.48
CA ILE A 55 22.29 -1.39 2.16
C ILE A 55 20.78 -1.13 2.02
N PHE A 56 19.92 -2.06 2.46
CA PHE A 56 18.47 -1.86 2.39
C PHE A 56 17.98 -0.73 3.30
N ILE A 57 18.56 -0.58 4.49
CA ILE A 57 18.28 0.54 5.39
C ILE A 57 18.71 1.86 4.74
N LEU A 58 19.91 1.91 4.15
CA LEU A 58 20.41 3.08 3.45
C LEU A 58 19.49 3.48 2.28
N LEU A 59 19.03 2.53 1.48
CA LEU A 59 18.06 2.78 0.40
C LEU A 59 16.76 3.37 0.93
N GLY A 60 16.27 2.92 2.09
CA GLY A 60 15.09 3.48 2.75
C GLY A 60 15.31 4.93 3.17
N ILE A 61 16.45 5.24 3.81
CA ILE A 61 16.80 6.61 4.20
C ILE A 61 16.90 7.52 2.98
N LEU A 62 17.61 7.08 1.93
CA LEU A 62 17.73 7.84 0.69
C LEU A 62 16.38 8.10 0.02
N SER A 63 15.44 7.13 0.09
CA SER A 63 14.08 7.32 -0.43
C SER A 63 13.31 8.37 0.35
N ILE A 64 13.44 8.42 1.67
CA ILE A 64 12.83 9.45 2.52
C ILE A 64 13.44 10.82 2.19
N VAL A 65 14.74 10.92 2.09
CA VAL A 65 15.43 12.17 1.71
C VAL A 65 14.97 12.64 0.32
N ALA A 66 14.83 11.71 -0.63
CA ALA A 66 14.31 12.02 -1.96
C ALA A 66 12.87 12.59 -1.91
N GLU A 67 12.01 12.10 -1.01
CA GLU A 67 10.67 12.66 -0.82
C GLU A 67 10.72 14.11 -0.32
N PHE A 68 11.55 14.40 0.67
CA PHE A 68 11.72 15.77 1.14
C PHE A 68 12.27 16.69 0.04
N ALA A 69 13.22 16.21 -0.77
CA ALA A 69 13.72 16.97 -1.91
C ALA A 69 12.62 17.28 -2.94
N LEU A 70 11.70 16.33 -3.19
CA LEU A 70 10.57 16.51 -4.11
C LEU A 70 9.55 17.55 -3.64
N ILE A 71 9.48 17.86 -2.34
CA ILE A 71 8.63 18.93 -1.82
C ILE A 71 9.17 20.31 -2.26
N CYS A 72 10.50 20.47 -2.28
CA CYS A 72 11.17 21.72 -2.66
C CYS A 72 11.37 21.86 -4.17
N MET A 73 11.14 20.80 -4.94
CA MET A 73 11.44 20.75 -6.38
C MET A 73 10.17 20.74 -7.23
N ASN A 74 10.29 21.22 -8.46
CA ASN A 74 9.24 21.02 -9.44
C ASN A 74 9.18 19.55 -9.88
N ARG A 75 8.17 18.80 -9.42
CA ARG A 75 7.95 17.38 -9.73
C ARG A 75 7.85 17.08 -11.23
N ASN A 76 7.39 18.04 -12.01
CA ASN A 76 7.22 17.88 -13.46
C ASN A 76 8.52 18.04 -14.24
N SER A 77 9.62 18.47 -13.61
CA SER A 77 10.93 18.52 -14.22
C SER A 77 11.46 17.12 -14.54
N THR A 78 12.34 17.01 -15.52
CA THR A 78 12.98 15.72 -15.88
C THR A 78 13.71 15.12 -14.70
N PHE A 79 14.37 15.97 -13.90
CA PHE A 79 15.07 15.54 -12.70
C PHE A 79 14.09 15.11 -11.60
N GLY A 80 13.02 15.88 -11.33
CA GLY A 80 11.99 15.54 -10.35
C GLY A 80 11.33 14.18 -10.64
N ARG A 81 11.05 13.87 -11.91
CA ARG A 81 10.52 12.55 -12.31
C ARG A 81 11.52 11.42 -12.05
N ARG A 82 12.82 11.62 -12.28
CA ARG A 82 13.84 10.61 -11.95
C ARG A 82 13.93 10.37 -10.44
N VAL A 83 13.94 11.44 -9.65
CA VAL A 83 13.94 11.35 -8.18
C VAL A 83 12.72 10.61 -7.65
N ASN A 84 11.55 10.91 -8.19
CA ASN A 84 10.30 10.22 -7.82
C ASN A 84 10.35 8.72 -8.14
N PHE A 85 10.89 8.36 -9.32
CA PHE A 85 11.09 6.98 -9.71
C PHE A 85 12.07 6.25 -8.77
N THR A 86 13.23 6.87 -8.49
CA THR A 86 14.23 6.30 -7.56
C THR A 86 13.66 6.14 -6.15
N SER A 87 12.84 7.08 -5.69
CA SER A 87 12.18 7.02 -4.40
C SER A 87 11.22 5.81 -4.29
N LEU A 88 10.37 5.56 -5.30
CA LEU A 88 9.48 4.39 -5.31
C LEU A 88 10.27 3.08 -5.17
N TYR A 89 11.27 2.88 -6.03
CA TYR A 89 12.01 1.61 -6.06
C TYR A 89 12.99 1.46 -4.89
N GLY A 90 13.57 2.55 -4.40
CA GLY A 90 14.38 2.55 -3.19
C GLY A 90 13.55 2.18 -1.95
N TYR A 91 12.35 2.74 -1.82
CA TYR A 91 11.43 2.39 -0.75
C TYR A 91 10.97 0.93 -0.84
N ALA A 92 10.59 0.46 -2.03
CA ALA A 92 10.20 -0.93 -2.24
C ALA A 92 11.34 -1.91 -1.89
N SER A 93 12.57 -1.63 -2.33
CA SER A 93 13.75 -2.43 -1.99
C SER A 93 14.03 -2.46 -0.49
N SER A 94 13.90 -1.31 0.17
CA SER A 94 14.09 -1.20 1.62
C SER A 94 13.06 -2.02 2.39
N VAL A 95 11.78 -1.89 2.07
CA VAL A 95 10.69 -2.63 2.74
C VAL A 95 10.93 -4.14 2.64
N GLY A 96 11.18 -4.65 1.44
CA GLY A 96 11.43 -6.07 1.24
C GLY A 96 12.73 -6.54 1.90
N GLY A 97 13.82 -5.82 1.65
CA GLY A 97 15.14 -6.21 2.14
C GLY A 97 15.30 -6.17 3.65
N VAL A 98 14.76 -5.11 4.31
CA VAL A 98 14.80 -5.01 5.79
C VAL A 98 13.97 -6.13 6.42
N LEU A 99 12.75 -6.38 5.93
CA LEU A 99 11.91 -7.44 6.44
C LEU A 99 12.57 -8.82 6.25
N GLY A 100 13.13 -9.06 5.06
CA GLY A 100 13.84 -10.31 4.75
C GLY A 100 15.05 -10.54 5.66
N SER A 101 15.89 -9.52 5.86
CA SER A 101 17.06 -9.60 6.73
C SER A 101 16.67 -9.82 8.20
N THR A 102 15.61 -9.16 8.66
CA THR A 102 15.11 -9.33 10.03
C THR A 102 14.67 -10.77 10.29
N ILE A 103 13.89 -11.35 9.37
CA ILE A 103 13.45 -12.74 9.50
C ILE A 103 14.63 -13.72 9.37
N ALA A 104 15.59 -13.45 8.47
CA ALA A 104 16.78 -14.29 8.30
C ALA A 104 17.69 -14.33 9.52
N GLY A 105 17.73 -13.25 10.32
CA GLY A 105 18.55 -13.16 11.54
C GLY A 105 17.95 -13.86 12.77
N MET A 106 16.73 -14.41 12.66
CA MET A 106 16.08 -15.15 13.76
C MET A 106 16.58 -16.60 13.83
N ASP A 107 16.41 -17.23 14.99
CA ASP A 107 16.59 -18.68 15.17
C ASP A 107 15.66 -19.48 14.23
N THR A 108 15.98 -20.72 13.95
CA THR A 108 15.32 -21.52 12.91
C THR A 108 13.81 -21.67 13.15
N GLU A 109 13.37 -21.90 14.39
CA GLU A 109 11.95 -22.06 14.71
C GLU A 109 11.18 -20.74 14.51
N SER A 110 11.68 -19.66 15.08
CA SER A 110 11.11 -18.32 14.92
C SER A 110 11.12 -17.87 13.47
N ARG A 111 12.16 -18.18 12.71
CA ARG A 111 12.28 -17.87 11.27
C ARG A 111 11.16 -18.51 10.46
N ILE A 112 10.91 -19.81 10.64
CA ILE A 112 9.85 -20.54 9.93
C ILE A 112 8.47 -19.95 10.28
N ALA A 113 8.21 -19.71 11.57
CA ALA A 113 6.96 -19.11 12.03
C ALA A 113 6.74 -17.71 11.44
N ASN A 114 7.74 -16.83 11.54
CA ASN A 114 7.65 -15.46 11.01
C ASN A 114 7.54 -15.41 9.50
N PHE A 115 8.22 -16.30 8.77
CA PHE A 115 8.07 -16.43 7.32
C PHE A 115 6.61 -16.78 6.95
N ARG A 116 5.98 -17.74 7.66
CA ARG A 116 4.59 -18.12 7.45
C ARG A 116 3.62 -16.96 7.71
N TYR A 117 3.84 -16.20 8.80
CA TYR A 117 3.01 -15.02 9.11
C TYR A 117 3.18 -13.92 8.08
N CYS A 118 4.41 -13.71 7.60
CA CYS A 118 4.71 -12.77 6.53
C CYS A 118 3.97 -13.15 5.24
N MET A 119 4.04 -14.39 4.80
CA MET A 119 3.36 -14.85 3.58
C MET A 119 1.83 -14.76 3.71
N SER A 120 1.27 -15.17 4.84
CA SER A 120 -0.17 -15.06 5.11
C SER A 120 -0.63 -13.60 5.09
N ALA A 121 0.10 -12.70 5.74
CA ALA A 121 -0.21 -11.27 5.76
C ALA A 121 -0.10 -10.66 4.36
N PHE A 122 0.90 -11.05 3.57
CA PHE A 122 1.11 -10.56 2.22
C PHE A 122 -0.03 -10.94 1.27
N VAL A 123 -0.41 -12.23 1.26
CA VAL A 123 -1.55 -12.70 0.45
C VAL A 123 -2.85 -12.00 0.85
N SER A 124 -3.12 -11.89 2.15
CA SER A 124 -4.30 -11.20 2.66
C SER A 124 -4.30 -9.71 2.30
N ALA A 125 -3.16 -9.03 2.41
CA ALA A 125 -3.03 -7.62 2.04
C ALA A 125 -3.29 -7.39 0.54
N ILE A 126 -2.77 -8.26 -0.34
CA ILE A 126 -3.04 -8.19 -1.78
C ILE A 126 -4.53 -8.38 -2.07
N ILE A 127 -5.17 -9.39 -1.47
CA ILE A 127 -6.61 -9.63 -1.68
C ILE A 127 -7.43 -8.41 -1.26
N ILE A 128 -7.18 -7.88 -0.07
CA ILE A 128 -7.85 -6.67 0.45
C ILE A 128 -7.61 -5.50 -0.51
N PHE A 129 -6.36 -5.22 -0.83
CA PHE A 129 -5.96 -4.10 -1.69
C PHE A 129 -6.64 -4.17 -3.06
N VAL A 130 -6.57 -5.32 -3.75
CA VAL A 130 -7.17 -5.51 -5.09
C VAL A 130 -8.68 -5.37 -5.02
N SER A 131 -9.34 -5.97 -4.01
CA SER A 131 -10.79 -5.90 -3.85
C SER A 131 -11.29 -4.47 -3.66
N PHE A 132 -10.65 -3.70 -2.78
CA PHE A 132 -11.07 -2.32 -2.51
C PHE A 132 -10.64 -1.32 -3.59
N SER A 133 -9.50 -1.55 -4.26
CA SER A 133 -9.14 -0.81 -5.47
C SER A 133 -10.16 -1.03 -6.60
N ALA A 134 -10.55 -2.28 -6.85
CA ALA A 134 -11.56 -2.60 -7.85
C ALA A 134 -12.92 -1.99 -7.48
N PHE A 135 -13.37 -2.14 -6.23
CA PHE A 135 -14.58 -1.49 -5.73
C PHE A 135 -14.55 0.02 -5.97
N SER A 136 -13.45 0.67 -5.63
CA SER A 136 -13.27 2.11 -5.82
C SER A 136 -13.35 2.54 -7.29
N MET A 137 -12.82 1.72 -8.22
CA MET A 137 -12.90 2.00 -9.66
C MET A 137 -14.31 1.84 -10.23
N LEU A 138 -15.06 0.84 -9.74
CA LEU A 138 -16.39 0.49 -10.23
C LEU A 138 -17.50 1.40 -9.67
N THR A 139 -17.20 2.20 -8.67
CA THR A 139 -18.19 3.05 -8.02
C THR A 139 -18.60 4.23 -8.90
N SER A 140 -19.91 4.41 -9.11
CA SER A 140 -20.51 5.53 -9.86
C SER A 140 -20.61 6.81 -9.02
N ASN A 141 -21.00 6.73 -7.73
CA ASN A 141 -21.10 7.87 -6.82
C ASN A 141 -19.76 8.23 -6.17
N ARG A 142 -18.81 8.70 -6.97
CA ARG A 142 -17.42 8.97 -6.55
C ARG A 142 -17.31 10.02 -5.47
N ALA A 143 -18.02 11.14 -5.60
CA ALA A 143 -17.96 12.25 -4.65
C ALA A 143 -18.50 11.86 -3.28
N GLY A 144 -19.61 11.12 -3.23
CA GLY A 144 -20.19 10.64 -1.97
C GLY A 144 -19.30 9.66 -1.23
N ILE A 145 -18.74 8.68 -1.93
CA ILE A 145 -17.82 7.70 -1.32
C ILE A 145 -16.51 8.37 -0.87
N TYR A 146 -15.93 9.25 -1.68
CA TYR A 146 -14.73 9.99 -1.30
C TYR A 146 -14.93 10.80 -0.02
N GLY A 147 -16.03 11.57 0.06
CA GLY A 147 -16.38 12.35 1.25
C GLY A 147 -16.61 11.47 2.48
N LEU A 148 -17.34 10.35 2.33
CA LEU A 148 -17.60 9.39 3.41
C LEU A 148 -16.29 8.75 3.92
N CYS A 149 -15.42 8.33 3.02
CA CYS A 149 -14.14 7.72 3.40
C CYS A 149 -13.21 8.71 4.12
N ILE A 150 -13.16 9.98 3.70
CA ILE A 150 -12.40 11.01 4.40
C ILE A 150 -12.97 11.23 5.81
N ALA A 151 -14.28 11.40 5.96
CA ALA A 151 -14.91 11.60 7.26
C ALA A 151 -14.65 10.39 8.19
N ALA A 152 -14.84 9.17 7.69
CA ALA A 152 -14.59 7.96 8.44
C ALA A 152 -13.11 7.81 8.85
N SER A 153 -12.17 8.12 7.95
CA SER A 153 -10.73 8.06 8.25
C SER A 153 -10.31 9.08 9.32
N LEU A 154 -10.87 10.28 9.31
CA LEU A 154 -10.63 11.28 10.33
C LEU A 154 -11.15 10.84 11.70
N ILE A 155 -12.39 10.35 11.75
CA ILE A 155 -13.00 9.85 13.00
C ILE A 155 -12.17 8.68 13.57
N LEU A 156 -11.82 7.68 12.74
CA LEU A 156 -11.02 6.55 13.18
C LEU A 156 -9.61 6.94 13.59
N SER A 157 -9.01 7.95 12.96
CA SER A 157 -7.70 8.46 13.34
C SER A 157 -7.74 9.14 14.72
N ILE A 158 -8.81 9.91 15.00
CA ILE A 158 -9.03 10.54 16.32
C ILE A 158 -9.23 9.46 17.38
N ILE A 159 -10.08 8.47 17.12
CA ILE A 159 -10.31 7.34 18.04
C ILE A 159 -8.98 6.61 18.31
N SER A 160 -8.21 6.33 17.26
CA SER A 160 -6.90 5.68 17.37
C SER A 160 -5.90 6.47 18.22
N PHE A 161 -5.93 7.79 18.13
CA PHE A 161 -5.06 8.67 18.92
C PHE A 161 -5.40 8.66 20.41
N PHE A 162 -6.70 8.72 20.77
CA PHE A 162 -7.13 8.79 22.18
C PHE A 162 -7.09 7.42 22.88
N PHE A 163 -7.35 6.35 22.18
CA PHE A 163 -7.30 4.99 22.74
C PHE A 163 -5.96 4.35 22.46
N PHE A 164 -4.90 4.80 23.14
CA PHE A 164 -3.52 4.31 23.04
C PHE A 164 -3.46 2.78 22.85
N GLY A 165 -3.13 2.32 21.66
CA GLY A 165 -3.13 0.91 21.29
C GLY A 165 -4.33 0.52 20.44
N ALA A 166 -4.74 1.40 19.53
CA ALA A 166 -5.75 1.09 18.53
C ALA A 166 -5.56 -0.33 18.01
N SER A 167 -6.62 -1.11 18.15
CA SER A 167 -6.70 -2.48 17.67
C SER A 167 -6.13 -2.55 16.25
N THR A 168 -5.34 -3.57 15.96
CA THR A 168 -4.82 -3.85 14.61
C THR A 168 -5.93 -3.79 13.55
N ILE A 169 -7.15 -4.13 13.94
CA ILE A 169 -8.37 -4.03 13.12
C ILE A 169 -8.61 -2.59 12.67
N ILE A 170 -8.53 -1.59 13.56
CA ILE A 170 -8.68 -0.17 13.19
C ILE A 170 -7.60 0.23 12.18
N GLY A 171 -6.38 -0.23 12.37
CA GLY A 171 -5.29 0.03 11.43
C GLY A 171 -5.52 -0.56 10.04
N VAL A 172 -6.09 -1.77 9.94
CA VAL A 172 -6.47 -2.38 8.66
C VAL A 172 -7.61 -1.61 8.01
N ILE A 173 -8.66 -1.23 8.78
CA ILE A 173 -9.78 -0.43 8.27
C ILE A 173 -9.28 0.92 7.72
N LEU A 174 -8.41 1.62 8.45
CA LEU A 174 -7.78 2.85 7.98
C LEU A 174 -7.00 2.63 6.67
N GLY A 175 -6.23 1.55 6.57
CA GLY A 175 -5.53 1.19 5.34
C GLY A 175 -6.48 1.01 4.15
N ILE A 176 -7.61 0.33 4.36
CA ILE A 176 -8.66 0.14 3.33
C ILE A 176 -9.23 1.51 2.90
N LEU A 177 -9.57 2.37 3.85
CA LEU A 177 -10.09 3.70 3.55
C LEU A 177 -9.10 4.53 2.73
N TYR A 178 -7.80 4.47 3.05
CA TYR A 178 -6.77 5.15 2.26
C TYR A 178 -6.67 4.60 0.84
N VAL A 179 -6.73 3.29 0.63
CA VAL A 179 -6.77 2.70 -0.74
C VAL A 179 -7.94 3.25 -1.55
N ILE A 180 -9.13 3.38 -0.95
CA ILE A 180 -10.31 3.93 -1.63
C ILE A 180 -10.08 5.42 -1.95
N ILE A 181 -9.64 6.22 -0.97
CA ILE A 181 -9.39 7.65 -1.11
C ILE A 181 -8.34 7.90 -2.20
N ASP A 182 -7.22 7.19 -2.14
CA ASP A 182 -6.13 7.38 -3.09
C ASP A 182 -6.51 6.96 -4.50
N THR A 183 -7.25 5.84 -4.67
CA THR A 183 -7.75 5.41 -5.97
C THR A 183 -8.70 6.45 -6.56
N GLN A 184 -9.64 7.02 -5.77
CA GLN A 184 -10.54 8.08 -6.24
C GLN A 184 -9.78 9.38 -6.57
N SER A 185 -8.80 9.74 -5.75
CA SER A 185 -7.93 10.90 -5.98
C SER A 185 -7.13 10.77 -7.29
N ILE A 186 -6.59 9.58 -7.58
CA ILE A 186 -5.88 9.26 -8.83
C ILE A 186 -6.81 9.44 -10.03
N ILE A 187 -8.03 8.90 -9.96
CA ILE A 187 -9.03 9.02 -11.03
C ILE A 187 -9.37 10.51 -11.27
N TYR A 188 -9.58 11.27 -10.20
CA TYR A 188 -9.89 12.71 -10.30
C TYR A 188 -8.73 13.50 -10.93
N ARG A 189 -7.50 13.28 -10.47
CA ARG A 189 -6.31 13.96 -10.98
C ARG A 189 -6.01 13.59 -12.44
N SER A 190 -6.27 12.35 -12.84
CA SER A 190 -6.04 11.88 -14.21
C SER A 190 -6.93 12.60 -15.24
N LYS A 191 -8.15 13.02 -14.84
CA LYS A 191 -9.05 13.83 -15.67
C LYS A 191 -8.49 15.23 -15.92
N ASN A 192 -7.76 15.79 -14.96
CA ASN A 192 -7.25 17.16 -14.97
C ASN A 192 -5.80 17.29 -15.48
N SER A 193 -5.23 16.23 -16.07
CA SER A 193 -3.85 16.19 -16.62
C SER A 193 -2.73 16.55 -15.63
N THR A 194 -3.00 16.52 -14.32
CA THR A 194 -2.03 16.89 -13.26
C THR A 194 -1.40 15.68 -12.58
N SER A 195 -1.64 14.47 -13.07
CA SER A 195 -1.23 13.23 -12.39
C SER A 195 0.11 12.70 -12.90
N ASP A 196 0.97 12.28 -11.95
CA ASP A 196 2.20 11.54 -12.20
C ASP A 196 1.99 10.07 -11.78
N ALA A 197 2.06 9.17 -12.77
CA ALA A 197 1.79 7.75 -12.55
C ALA A 197 2.74 7.09 -11.54
N VAL A 198 4.00 7.55 -11.43
CA VAL A 198 4.96 7.03 -10.46
C VAL A 198 4.61 7.48 -9.04
N ASN A 199 4.23 8.74 -8.88
CA ASN A 199 3.79 9.25 -7.58
C ASN A 199 2.49 8.56 -7.12
N ASP A 200 1.55 8.37 -8.03
CA ASP A 200 0.30 7.69 -7.75
C ASP A 200 0.51 6.21 -7.38
N ALA A 201 1.42 5.52 -8.08
CA ALA A 201 1.81 4.15 -7.74
C ALA A 201 2.48 4.05 -6.37
N LYS A 202 3.31 5.03 -6.01
CA LYS A 202 3.96 5.10 -4.70
C LYS A 202 2.95 5.27 -3.56
N MET A 203 1.95 6.13 -3.70
CA MET A 203 0.88 6.28 -2.70
C MET A 203 0.19 4.94 -2.46
N LEU A 204 -0.24 4.26 -3.52
CA LEU A 204 -0.87 2.94 -3.43
C LEU A 204 0.06 1.87 -2.85
N PHE A 205 1.37 1.93 -3.17
CA PHE A 205 2.35 1.01 -2.60
C PHE A 205 2.48 1.19 -1.08
N VAL A 206 2.52 2.43 -0.61
CA VAL A 206 2.56 2.76 0.82
C VAL A 206 1.32 2.23 1.54
N ASP A 207 0.14 2.36 0.94
CA ASP A 207 -1.10 1.85 1.54
C ASP A 207 -1.13 0.32 1.61
N LEU A 208 -0.68 -0.36 0.55
CA LEU A 208 -0.50 -1.82 0.57
C LEU A 208 0.46 -2.25 1.70
N VAL A 209 1.59 -1.56 1.85
CA VAL A 209 2.57 -1.83 2.90
C VAL A 209 1.98 -1.62 4.29
N LYS A 210 1.19 -0.56 4.52
CA LYS A 210 0.50 -0.32 5.80
C LYS A 210 -0.46 -1.47 6.15
N ILE A 211 -1.30 -1.91 5.21
CA ILE A 211 -2.22 -3.03 5.40
C ILE A 211 -1.43 -4.30 5.73
N PHE A 212 -0.38 -4.57 4.95
CA PHE A 212 0.50 -5.72 5.17
C PHE A 212 1.09 -5.74 6.58
N TYR A 213 1.71 -4.63 7.03
CA TYR A 213 2.33 -4.58 8.36
C TYR A 213 1.32 -4.77 9.48
N LYS A 214 0.10 -4.24 9.36
CA LYS A 214 -0.95 -4.44 10.35
C LYS A 214 -1.41 -5.90 10.43
N LEU A 215 -1.54 -6.57 9.30
CA LEU A 215 -1.88 -8.00 9.26
C LEU A 215 -0.75 -8.88 9.79
N TYR A 216 0.50 -8.54 9.47
CA TYR A 216 1.67 -9.23 9.99
C TYR A 216 1.77 -9.11 11.52
N GLU A 217 1.61 -7.89 12.06
CA GLU A 217 1.57 -7.62 13.50
C GLU A 217 0.48 -8.44 14.21
N GLU A 218 -0.71 -8.54 13.61
CA GLU A 218 -1.83 -9.31 14.15
C GLU A 218 -1.52 -10.81 14.21
N ASN A 219 -0.94 -11.36 13.13
CA ASN A 219 -0.55 -12.77 13.11
C ASN A 219 0.47 -13.09 14.20
N MET A 220 1.43 -12.20 14.43
CA MET A 220 2.42 -12.35 15.49
C MET A 220 1.82 -12.27 16.90
N LYS A 221 0.83 -11.38 17.13
CA LYS A 221 0.14 -11.27 18.42
C LYS A 221 -0.63 -12.53 18.76
N LYS A 222 -1.39 -13.05 17.80
CA LYS A 222 -2.18 -14.28 17.96
C LYS A 222 -1.32 -15.49 18.35
N ASP A 223 -0.13 -15.61 17.78
CA ASP A 223 0.80 -16.69 18.12
C ASP A 223 1.32 -16.56 19.57
N LYS A 224 1.71 -15.36 19.98
CA LYS A 224 2.15 -15.11 21.36
C LYS A 224 1.06 -15.41 22.39
N GLU A 225 -0.20 -15.10 22.08
CA GLU A 225 -1.34 -15.40 22.95
C GLU A 225 -1.62 -16.91 23.05
N LYS A 226 -1.47 -17.65 21.93
CA LYS A 226 -1.61 -19.12 21.93
C LYS A 226 -0.54 -19.77 22.80
N LYS A 227 0.72 -19.39 22.63
CA LYS A 227 1.84 -19.92 23.42
C LYS A 227 1.69 -19.65 24.93
N LYS A 228 1.09 -18.51 25.31
CA LYS A 228 0.79 -18.20 26.73
C LYS A 228 -0.35 -19.04 27.33
N LYS A 229 -1.26 -19.57 26.53
CA LYS A 229 -2.36 -20.41 27.00
C LYS A 229 -1.98 -21.89 27.11
N GLU A 230 -0.89 -22.29 26.46
CA GLU A 230 -0.36 -23.64 26.45
C GLU A 230 0.69 -23.87 27.57
N GLN A 231 1.15 -22.82 28.22
CA GLN A 231 2.00 -22.83 29.43
C GLN A 231 1.17 -22.72 30.72
#